data_3658d3ee282d4023aaf26949775a1f2c
#
_entry.id   3658d3ee282d4023aaf26949775a1f2c
#
_cell.length_a   1.000
_cell.length_b   1.000
_cell.length_c   1.000
_cell.angle_alpha   90.00
_cell.angle_beta   90.00
_cell.angle_gamma   90.00
#
_symmetry.space_group_name_H-M   'P 1'
#
loop_
_entity.id
_entity.type
_entity.pdbx_description
1 polymer ?
#
loop_
_entity_poly.entity_id
_entity_poly.type
_entity_poly.pdbx_seq_one_letter_code
_entity_poly.pdbx_strand_id
1 'polypeptide(L)'
;MRTVQNRILRGKVLLFLCLFCASVVAAQTQVRPGDFDVTDGKIQGAKGHRLMVSTKEMRATLRFTTEQSVIVKFTYLGPTKDVAHLGSGEVRSQFGIKLRARDDCNVVYVMWHFAPDQKIAVSIKHNPGQRSHTECHDRGYVNNIKPRISEAPAPVEPNQPHVLTAAMNGSDLTVAADNKMVWWGDLGPVALSFSGPVGLRSDNARLLFDFLVNR
;
A
#
# COMPACT_ATOMS: atom_id res chain seq x y z
N MET A 1 63.33 6.86 -59.16
CA MET A 1 61.92 7.33 -59.12
C MET A 1 61.08 6.37 -58.28
N ARG A 2 60.75 6.73 -57.08
CA ARG A 2 59.85 5.93 -56.17
C ARG A 2 58.58 6.75 -55.91
N THR A 3 57.44 6.22 -56.36
CA THR A 3 56.15 6.81 -56.25
C THR A 3 55.58 6.50 -54.85
N VAL A 4 55.27 7.54 -54.07
CA VAL A 4 54.62 7.41 -52.74
C VAL A 4 53.10 7.41 -52.93
N GLN A 5 52.44 6.31 -52.57
CA GLN A 5 51.00 6.18 -52.56
C GLN A 5 50.45 6.66 -51.23
N ASN A 6 49.71 7.77 -51.26
CA ASN A 6 48.94 8.27 -50.12
C ASN A 6 47.64 7.41 -49.89
N ARG A 7 47.58 6.66 -48.78
CA ARG A 7 46.35 6.00 -48.31
C ARG A 7 45.57 6.98 -47.45
N ILE A 8 44.43 7.42 -47.96
CA ILE A 8 43.43 8.20 -47.20
C ILE A 8 42.65 7.24 -46.32
N LEU A 9 42.87 7.33 -45.00
CA LEU A 9 42.09 6.59 -43.97
C LEU A 9 40.74 7.29 -43.77
N ARG A 10 39.66 6.71 -44.32
CA ARG A 10 38.29 7.17 -44.06
C ARG A 10 37.85 6.66 -42.66
N GLY A 11 37.96 7.50 -41.66
CA GLY A 11 37.39 7.26 -40.33
C GLY A 11 35.88 7.27 -40.38
N LYS A 12 35.27 6.13 -40.11
CA LYS A 12 33.79 6.05 -39.84
C LYS A 12 33.52 6.59 -38.44
N VAL A 13 32.96 7.78 -38.37
CA VAL A 13 32.41 8.30 -37.10
C VAL A 13 31.12 7.55 -36.83
N LEU A 14 31.15 6.66 -35.83
CA LEU A 14 29.96 5.97 -35.31
C LEU A 14 29.26 6.94 -34.35
N LEU A 15 28.18 7.54 -34.81
CA LEU A 15 27.32 8.38 -33.97
C LEU A 15 26.51 7.46 -33.01
N PHE A 16 26.96 7.36 -31.77
CA PHE A 16 26.16 6.68 -30.70
C PHE A 16 24.98 7.58 -30.30
N LEU A 17 23.82 7.26 -30.82
CA LEU A 17 22.56 7.89 -30.39
C LEU A 17 22.22 7.31 -29.03
N CYS A 18 22.57 7.99 -27.91
CA CYS A 18 22.09 7.69 -26.60
C CYS A 18 20.59 8.01 -26.53
N LEU A 19 19.73 7.01 -26.70
CA LEU A 19 18.32 7.12 -26.32
C LEU A 19 18.25 7.32 -24.81
N PHE A 20 18.09 8.56 -24.37
CA PHE A 20 17.63 8.86 -23.01
C PHE A 20 16.20 8.35 -22.86
N CYS A 21 16.04 7.15 -22.30
CA CYS A 21 14.74 6.70 -21.79
C CYS A 21 14.40 7.61 -20.61
N ALA A 22 13.66 8.69 -20.84
CA ALA A 22 13.07 9.49 -19.80
C ALA A 22 12.01 8.62 -19.10
N SER A 23 12.36 8.03 -17.97
CA SER A 23 11.41 7.38 -17.09
C SER A 23 10.42 8.45 -16.61
N VAL A 24 9.20 8.43 -17.11
CA VAL A 24 8.12 9.27 -16.58
C VAL A 24 7.84 8.77 -15.16
N VAL A 25 8.42 9.45 -14.18
CA VAL A 25 8.04 9.25 -12.78
C VAL A 25 6.65 9.84 -12.63
N ALA A 26 5.63 9.00 -12.51
CA ALA A 26 4.28 9.44 -12.23
C ALA A 26 4.29 10.27 -10.94
N ALA A 27 3.77 11.50 -11.01
CA ALA A 27 3.77 12.41 -9.87
C ALA A 27 2.82 11.88 -8.79
N GLN A 28 3.36 11.61 -7.62
CA GLN A 28 2.57 11.20 -6.46
C GLN A 28 1.70 12.36 -5.98
N THR A 29 0.43 12.07 -5.75
CA THR A 29 -0.55 13.01 -5.20
C THR A 29 -0.76 12.73 -3.72
N GLN A 30 -0.57 13.76 -2.89
CA GLN A 30 -0.92 13.69 -1.47
C GLN A 30 -2.43 13.84 -1.30
N VAL A 31 -3.02 12.89 -0.59
CA VAL A 31 -4.46 12.80 -0.33
C VAL A 31 -4.83 13.68 0.87
N ARG A 32 -6.01 14.31 0.83
CA ARG A 32 -6.58 15.15 1.89
C ARG A 32 -7.75 14.44 2.58
N PRO A 33 -8.18 14.89 3.78
CA PRO A 33 -9.32 14.25 4.48
C PRO A 33 -10.59 14.15 3.65
N GLY A 34 -10.91 15.16 2.84
CA GLY A 34 -12.10 15.20 1.97
C GLY A 34 -12.07 14.25 0.78
N ASP A 35 -10.90 13.69 0.45
CA ASP A 35 -10.74 12.73 -0.62
C ASP A 35 -11.15 11.30 -0.21
N PHE A 36 -11.39 11.08 1.10
CA PHE A 36 -11.81 9.79 1.62
C PHE A 36 -13.32 9.68 1.78
N ASP A 37 -13.82 8.51 1.48
CA ASP A 37 -15.09 7.98 1.97
C ASP A 37 -14.80 7.14 3.21
N VAL A 38 -15.22 7.65 4.38
CA VAL A 38 -14.94 7.03 5.68
C VAL A 38 -16.19 6.27 6.11
N THR A 39 -16.09 4.95 6.17
CA THR A 39 -17.20 4.06 6.57
C THR A 39 -17.19 3.76 8.08
N ASP A 40 -16.04 3.94 8.74
CA ASP A 40 -15.91 3.79 10.18
C ASP A 40 -14.80 4.69 10.73
N GLY A 41 -14.99 5.22 11.94
CA GLY A 41 -14.05 6.09 12.60
C GLY A 41 -13.98 7.50 12.01
N LYS A 42 -12.81 8.13 12.09
CA LYS A 42 -12.61 9.51 11.62
C LYS A 42 -11.17 9.76 11.15
N ILE A 43 -11.05 10.42 10.01
CA ILE A 43 -9.80 11.02 9.51
C ILE A 43 -9.89 12.53 9.66
N GLN A 44 -8.88 13.16 10.27
CA GLN A 44 -8.80 14.60 10.47
C GLN A 44 -7.54 15.16 9.81
N GLY A 45 -7.60 16.43 9.40
CA GLY A 45 -6.41 17.16 9.01
C GLY A 45 -5.57 17.54 10.24
N ALA A 46 -4.25 17.48 10.10
CA ALA A 46 -3.30 17.87 11.11
C ALA A 46 -2.31 18.90 10.55
N LYS A 47 -1.43 19.44 11.41
CA LYS A 47 -0.42 20.43 11.02
C LYS A 47 0.47 19.89 9.89
N GLY A 48 0.83 20.73 8.94
CA GLY A 48 1.68 20.38 7.80
C GLY A 48 0.98 19.54 6.74
N HIS A 49 -0.35 19.66 6.61
CA HIS A 49 -1.19 18.92 5.66
C HIS A 49 -1.25 17.40 5.90
N ARG A 50 -0.74 16.92 7.03
CA ARG A 50 -0.82 15.51 7.42
C ARG A 50 -2.24 15.12 7.84
N LEU A 51 -2.49 13.85 7.84
CA LEU A 51 -3.74 13.21 8.27
C LEU A 51 -3.56 12.61 9.67
N MET A 52 -4.63 12.58 10.46
CA MET A 52 -4.63 11.99 11.80
C MET A 52 -5.81 11.05 11.99
N VAL A 53 -5.55 9.92 12.64
CA VAL A 53 -6.54 8.99 13.18
C VAL A 53 -6.29 8.79 14.66
N SER A 54 -7.37 8.81 15.46
CA SER A 54 -7.32 8.56 16.91
C SER A 54 -8.48 7.70 17.40
N THR A 55 -9.34 7.21 16.51
CA THR A 55 -10.45 6.32 16.81
C THR A 55 -9.97 4.86 16.91
N LYS A 56 -10.64 4.07 17.76
CA LYS A 56 -10.30 2.65 17.97
C LYS A 56 -10.38 1.81 16.69
N GLU A 57 -11.20 2.23 15.75
CA GLU A 57 -11.31 1.67 14.41
C GLU A 57 -11.35 2.81 13.40
N MET A 58 -10.84 2.56 12.20
CA MET A 58 -10.98 3.44 11.07
C MET A 58 -10.95 2.62 9.78
N ARG A 59 -11.93 2.86 8.92
CA ARG A 59 -12.09 2.25 7.62
C ARG A 59 -12.40 3.35 6.62
N ALA A 60 -11.58 3.44 5.58
CA ALA A 60 -11.79 4.44 4.53
C ALA A 60 -11.31 3.94 3.17
N THR A 61 -11.89 4.50 2.11
CA THR A 61 -11.44 4.32 0.73
C THR A 61 -11.38 5.68 0.05
N LEU A 62 -10.58 5.81 -1.02
CA LEU A 62 -10.61 7.02 -1.82
C LEU A 62 -11.91 7.10 -2.62
N ARG A 63 -12.41 8.34 -2.81
CA ARG A 63 -13.60 8.63 -3.64
C ARG A 63 -13.33 8.60 -5.13
N PHE A 64 -12.08 8.41 -5.54
CA PHE A 64 -11.63 8.37 -6.93
C PHE A 64 -10.75 7.15 -7.19
N THR A 65 -10.67 6.76 -8.43
CA THR A 65 -9.83 5.65 -8.88
C THR A 65 -8.37 6.09 -8.98
N THR A 66 -7.47 5.20 -8.60
CA THR A 66 -6.02 5.37 -8.70
C THR A 66 -5.38 4.10 -9.24
N GLU A 67 -4.10 4.15 -9.53
CA GLU A 67 -3.31 2.94 -9.62
C GLU A 67 -3.35 2.18 -8.28
N GLN A 68 -3.18 0.87 -8.33
CA GLN A 68 -3.12 0.04 -7.12
C GLN A 68 -1.72 0.11 -6.48
N SER A 69 -1.25 1.34 -6.28
CA SER A 69 0.06 1.67 -5.70
C SER A 69 -0.10 2.80 -4.68
N VAL A 70 0.33 2.55 -3.46
CA VAL A 70 0.16 3.46 -2.32
C VAL A 70 1.44 3.54 -1.53
N ILE A 71 1.81 4.75 -1.12
CA ILE A 71 2.85 5.00 -0.12
C ILE A 71 2.20 5.71 1.08
N VAL A 72 2.37 5.15 2.26
CA VAL A 72 1.94 5.76 3.52
C VAL A 72 3.17 6.05 4.37
N LYS A 73 3.42 7.33 4.62
CA LYS A 73 4.42 7.76 5.61
C LYS A 73 3.69 8.02 6.92
N PHE A 74 4.02 7.33 7.98
CA PHE A 74 3.27 7.44 9.24
C PHE A 74 4.15 7.51 10.47
N THR A 75 3.57 8.04 11.54
CA THR A 75 4.10 8.02 12.90
C THR A 75 3.04 7.40 13.80
N TYR A 76 3.38 6.32 14.48
CA TYR A 76 2.54 5.73 15.50
C TYR A 76 2.64 6.55 16.79
N LEU A 77 1.51 7.03 17.32
CA LEU A 77 1.43 7.88 18.51
C LEU A 77 1.03 7.10 19.77
N GLY A 78 1.04 5.78 19.69
CA GLY A 78 0.58 4.88 20.75
C GLY A 78 -0.86 4.37 20.54
N PRO A 79 -1.36 3.52 21.46
CA PRO A 79 -2.68 2.92 21.35
C PRO A 79 -3.79 3.98 21.49
N THR A 80 -4.97 3.66 21.01
CA THR A 80 -6.18 4.46 21.22
C THR A 80 -6.66 4.35 22.69
N LYS A 81 -7.46 5.33 23.13
CA LYS A 81 -8.02 5.32 24.48
C LYS A 81 -9.00 4.17 24.66
N ASP A 82 -9.90 4.01 23.69
CA ASP A 82 -10.89 2.94 23.65
C ASP A 82 -10.33 1.78 22.81
N VAL A 83 -10.74 0.57 23.13
CA VAL A 83 -10.26 -0.66 22.47
C VAL A 83 -11.38 -1.27 21.65
N ALA A 84 -11.06 -1.70 20.42
CA ALA A 84 -11.89 -2.56 19.60
C ALA A 84 -11.33 -3.97 19.58
N HIS A 85 -12.22 -4.96 19.65
CA HIS A 85 -11.89 -6.36 19.43
C HIS A 85 -12.18 -6.72 17.97
N LEU A 86 -11.30 -7.51 17.37
CA LEU A 86 -11.58 -8.13 16.08
C LEU A 86 -12.70 -9.17 16.25
N GLY A 87 -13.33 -9.61 15.18
CA GLY A 87 -14.34 -10.68 15.23
C GLY A 87 -13.83 -11.99 15.82
N SER A 88 -12.52 -12.21 15.85
CA SER A 88 -11.87 -13.32 16.59
C SER A 88 -11.79 -13.11 18.10
N GLY A 89 -12.17 -11.93 18.61
CA GLY A 89 -11.97 -11.52 20.01
C GLY A 89 -10.56 -10.96 20.30
N GLU A 90 -9.64 -11.03 19.35
CA GLU A 90 -8.27 -10.53 19.51
C GLU A 90 -8.25 -8.99 19.55
N VAL A 91 -7.43 -8.43 20.44
CA VAL A 91 -7.08 -7.00 20.44
C VAL A 91 -5.79 -6.85 19.66
N ARG A 92 -5.83 -6.13 18.54
CA ARG A 92 -4.68 -5.92 17.68
C ARG A 92 -4.50 -4.44 17.41
N SER A 93 -3.27 -3.94 17.63
CA SER A 93 -2.87 -2.61 17.16
C SER A 93 -2.25 -2.75 15.78
N GLN A 94 -2.84 -2.10 14.78
CA GLN A 94 -2.40 -2.22 13.39
C GLN A 94 -2.81 -1.03 12.54
N PHE A 95 -2.07 -0.85 11.46
CA PHE A 95 -2.38 0.10 10.39
C PHE A 95 -2.03 -0.48 9.03
N GLY A 96 -2.79 -0.15 8.00
CA GLY A 96 -2.48 -0.67 6.68
C GLY A 96 -3.32 -0.12 5.55
N ILE A 97 -3.04 -0.67 4.38
CA ILE A 97 -3.55 -0.25 3.09
C ILE A 97 -4.63 -1.23 2.65
N LYS A 98 -5.72 -0.69 2.09
CA LYS A 98 -6.71 -1.41 1.30
C LYS A 98 -6.34 -1.24 -0.17
N LEU A 99 -6.31 -2.33 -0.92
CA LEU A 99 -6.17 -2.33 -2.37
C LEU A 99 -7.42 -2.96 -2.99
N ARG A 100 -7.80 -2.53 -4.19
CA ARG A 100 -8.97 -3.04 -4.92
C ARG A 100 -10.25 -3.06 -4.06
N ALA A 101 -10.39 -2.11 -3.13
CA ALA A 101 -11.47 -2.08 -2.14
C ALA A 101 -12.80 -1.74 -2.81
N ARG A 102 -13.50 -2.75 -3.34
CA ARG A 102 -14.81 -2.57 -3.98
C ARG A 102 -15.89 -2.22 -2.96
N ASP A 103 -15.82 -2.84 -1.79
CA ASP A 103 -16.75 -2.69 -0.68
C ASP A 103 -16.13 -3.29 0.60
N ASP A 104 -16.90 -3.40 1.69
CA ASP A 104 -16.43 -3.96 2.96
C ASP A 104 -16.25 -5.48 2.95
N CYS A 105 -16.73 -6.15 1.90
CA CYS A 105 -16.71 -7.60 1.75
C CYS A 105 -15.71 -8.11 0.69
N ASN A 106 -15.24 -7.20 -0.20
CA ASN A 106 -14.37 -7.55 -1.32
C ASN A 106 -13.19 -6.57 -1.39
N VAL A 107 -12.07 -6.95 -0.81
CA VAL A 107 -10.90 -6.08 -0.59
C VAL A 107 -9.63 -6.89 -0.36
N VAL A 108 -8.50 -6.37 -0.81
CA VAL A 108 -7.16 -6.85 -0.45
C VAL A 108 -6.63 -5.96 0.67
N TYR A 109 -6.19 -6.58 1.77
CA TYR A 109 -5.57 -5.91 2.90
C TYR A 109 -4.06 -6.14 2.93
N VAL A 110 -3.31 -5.07 3.17
CA VAL A 110 -1.90 -5.09 3.52
C VAL A 110 -1.77 -4.41 4.87
N MET A 111 -1.64 -5.18 5.94
CA MET A 111 -1.66 -4.68 7.32
C MET A 111 -0.28 -4.81 7.96
N TRP A 112 0.20 -3.73 8.57
CA TRP A 112 1.32 -3.77 9.49
C TRP A 112 0.77 -3.88 10.90
N HIS A 113 0.97 -5.03 11.52
CA HIS A 113 0.62 -5.26 12.91
C HIS A 113 1.73 -4.69 13.80
N PHE A 114 1.34 -3.95 14.85
CA PHE A 114 2.25 -3.38 15.83
C PHE A 114 2.26 -4.21 17.13
N ALA A 115 1.08 -4.73 17.51
CA ALA A 115 0.88 -5.58 18.68
C ALA A 115 -0.30 -6.55 18.46
N PRO A 116 -0.29 -7.78 19.08
CA PRO A 116 0.77 -8.32 19.93
C PRO A 116 2.01 -8.73 19.15
N ASP A 117 1.88 -9.21 17.91
CA ASP A 117 2.98 -9.69 17.07
C ASP A 117 3.25 -8.70 15.94
N GLN A 118 4.50 -8.29 15.79
CA GLN A 118 4.89 -7.40 14.70
C GLN A 118 5.14 -8.17 13.41
N LYS A 119 4.32 -7.89 12.40
CA LYS A 119 4.41 -8.53 11.09
C LYS A 119 3.67 -7.75 10.01
N ILE A 120 3.99 -8.02 8.75
CA ILE A 120 3.12 -7.70 7.64
C ILE A 120 2.17 -8.87 7.41
N ALA A 121 0.87 -8.58 7.40
CA ALA A 121 -0.18 -9.55 7.08
C ALA A 121 -0.87 -9.12 5.79
N VAL A 122 -0.90 -10.01 4.80
CA VAL A 122 -1.65 -9.84 3.56
C VAL A 122 -2.82 -10.80 3.57
N SER A 123 -4.00 -10.28 3.28
CA SER A 123 -5.22 -11.10 3.18
C SER A 123 -6.16 -10.57 2.10
N ILE A 124 -6.95 -11.47 1.53
CA ILE A 124 -8.06 -11.13 0.65
C ILE A 124 -9.35 -11.46 1.38
N LYS A 125 -10.26 -10.50 1.47
CA LYS A 125 -11.65 -10.76 1.85
C LYS A 125 -12.46 -10.78 0.57
N HIS A 126 -13.17 -11.88 0.31
CA HIS A 126 -13.93 -12.06 -0.92
C HIS A 126 -15.26 -12.77 -0.63
N ASN A 127 -16.35 -12.02 -0.77
CA ASN A 127 -17.71 -12.48 -0.58
C ASN A 127 -18.56 -11.99 -1.75
N PRO A 128 -18.62 -12.74 -2.86
CA PRO A 128 -19.40 -12.38 -4.04
C PRO A 128 -20.88 -12.14 -3.69
N GLY A 129 -21.41 -11.03 -4.18
CA GLY A 129 -22.82 -10.67 -3.93
C GLY A 129 -23.09 -9.96 -2.60
N GLN A 130 -22.14 -9.93 -1.66
CA GLN A 130 -22.22 -9.18 -0.40
C GLN A 130 -21.38 -7.91 -0.47
N ARG A 131 -21.83 -6.83 0.15
CA ARG A 131 -21.20 -5.51 0.05
C ARG A 131 -20.93 -4.84 1.38
N SER A 132 -21.81 -5.04 2.36
CA SER A 132 -21.70 -4.41 3.68
C SER A 132 -21.13 -5.38 4.71
N HIS A 133 -20.46 -4.83 5.73
CA HIS A 133 -19.94 -5.64 6.83
C HIS A 133 -21.03 -6.45 7.54
N THR A 134 -22.26 -5.91 7.62
CA THR A 134 -23.42 -6.62 8.21
C THR A 134 -23.85 -7.86 7.42
N GLU A 135 -23.51 -7.93 6.13
CA GLU A 135 -23.80 -9.12 5.30
C GLU A 135 -22.71 -10.18 5.42
N CYS A 136 -21.44 -9.74 5.25
CA CYS A 136 -20.31 -10.68 5.17
C CYS A 136 -19.66 -10.96 6.54
N HIS A 137 -19.82 -10.09 7.53
CA HIS A 137 -19.14 -10.20 8.83
C HIS A 137 -17.63 -10.45 8.65
N ASP A 138 -17.07 -11.41 9.39
CA ASP A 138 -15.65 -11.81 9.30
C ASP A 138 -15.45 -13.05 8.42
N ARG A 139 -16.34 -13.29 7.45
CA ARG A 139 -16.26 -14.42 6.52
C ARG A 139 -15.53 -14.05 5.22
N GLY A 140 -15.17 -15.08 4.44
CA GLY A 140 -14.63 -14.94 3.10
C GLY A 140 -13.14 -14.61 3.04
N TYR A 141 -12.41 -14.77 4.13
CA TYR A 141 -10.96 -14.61 4.09
C TYR A 141 -10.29 -15.78 3.35
N VAL A 142 -9.43 -15.44 2.38
CA VAL A 142 -8.59 -16.40 1.65
C VAL A 142 -7.32 -16.61 2.47
N ASN A 143 -7.15 -17.82 3.00
CA ASN A 143 -6.08 -18.16 3.94
C ASN A 143 -4.88 -18.89 3.30
N ASN A 144 -4.92 -19.17 2.00
CA ASN A 144 -3.90 -19.96 1.30
C ASN A 144 -2.95 -19.11 0.44
N ILE A 145 -2.85 -17.82 0.68
CA ILE A 145 -1.90 -16.94 0.00
C ILE A 145 -0.49 -17.29 0.51
N LYS A 146 0.36 -17.75 -0.42
CA LYS A 146 1.76 -18.09 -0.10
C LYS A 146 2.69 -17.05 -0.71
N PRO A 147 3.33 -16.22 0.11
CA PRO A 147 4.33 -15.28 -0.40
C PRO A 147 5.57 -16.03 -0.91
N ARG A 148 6.24 -15.43 -1.90
CA ARG A 148 7.60 -15.82 -2.33
C ARG A 148 8.66 -15.22 -1.41
N ILE A 149 8.36 -14.03 -0.84
CA ILE A 149 9.15 -13.35 0.19
C ILE A 149 8.20 -13.01 1.33
N SER A 150 8.58 -13.34 2.57
CA SER A 150 7.92 -12.92 3.80
C SER A 150 8.96 -12.72 4.88
N GLU A 151 9.28 -11.46 5.17
CA GLU A 151 10.27 -11.06 6.16
C GLU A 151 9.61 -10.22 7.25
N ALA A 152 10.14 -10.29 8.46
CA ALA A 152 9.69 -9.41 9.53
C ALA A 152 10.08 -7.96 9.24
N PRO A 153 9.13 -7.00 9.35
CA PRO A 153 9.45 -5.58 9.31
C PRO A 153 10.22 -5.16 10.57
N ALA A 154 10.82 -3.96 10.52
CA ALA A 154 11.35 -3.33 11.73
C ALA A 154 10.23 -3.10 12.77
N PRO A 155 10.54 -3.11 14.07
CA PRO A 155 9.60 -2.76 15.11
C PRO A 155 9.02 -1.35 14.94
N VAL A 156 7.70 -1.21 15.13
CA VAL A 156 7.03 0.09 15.13
C VAL A 156 6.99 0.62 16.55
N GLU A 157 7.88 1.56 16.84
CA GLU A 157 7.96 2.23 18.14
C GLU A 157 7.19 3.56 18.11
N PRO A 158 6.58 3.98 19.24
CA PRO A 158 5.89 5.26 19.31
C PRO A 158 6.81 6.44 18.96
N ASN A 159 6.24 7.39 18.20
CA ASN A 159 6.88 8.63 17.74
C ASN A 159 8.05 8.44 16.76
N GLN A 160 8.28 7.25 16.25
CA GLN A 160 9.21 7.02 15.15
C GLN A 160 8.50 7.09 13.80
N PRO A 161 9.14 7.70 12.77
CA PRO A 161 8.58 7.72 11.42
C PRO A 161 8.80 6.38 10.71
N HIS A 162 7.77 5.91 10.01
CA HIS A 162 7.78 4.70 9.22
C HIS A 162 7.18 4.93 7.84
N VAL A 163 7.51 4.05 6.89
CA VAL A 163 6.96 4.07 5.54
C VAL A 163 6.44 2.68 5.18
N LEU A 164 5.17 2.58 4.82
CA LEU A 164 4.56 1.39 4.24
C LEU A 164 4.24 1.65 2.77
N THR A 165 4.77 0.82 1.89
CA THR A 165 4.46 0.86 0.46
C THR A 165 3.82 -0.45 0.04
N ALA A 166 2.75 -0.37 -0.73
CA ALA A 166 2.12 -1.53 -1.35
C ALA A 166 1.81 -1.22 -2.82
N ALA A 167 2.18 -2.12 -3.71
CA ALA A 167 1.92 -2.00 -5.14
C ALA A 167 1.47 -3.33 -5.73
N MET A 168 0.34 -3.31 -6.46
CA MET A 168 -0.18 -4.44 -7.23
C MET A 168 0.01 -4.20 -8.72
N ASN A 169 0.58 -5.21 -9.40
CA ASN A 169 0.60 -5.29 -10.86
C ASN A 169 -0.06 -6.63 -11.27
N GLY A 170 -1.25 -6.56 -11.87
CA GLY A 170 -2.08 -7.75 -12.01
C GLY A 170 -2.42 -8.36 -10.65
N SER A 171 -2.09 -9.64 -10.44
CA SER A 171 -2.21 -10.33 -9.16
C SER A 171 -0.93 -10.33 -8.31
N ASP A 172 0.20 -9.89 -8.86
CA ASP A 172 1.45 -9.77 -8.10
C ASP A 172 1.39 -8.56 -7.16
N LEU A 173 1.61 -8.81 -5.86
CA LEU A 173 1.70 -7.79 -4.83
C LEU A 173 3.12 -7.69 -4.29
N THR A 174 3.63 -6.46 -4.20
CA THR A 174 4.89 -6.13 -3.52
C THR A 174 4.60 -5.20 -2.35
N VAL A 175 5.18 -5.50 -1.19
CA VAL A 175 5.09 -4.66 0.01
C VAL A 175 6.48 -4.35 0.54
N ALA A 176 6.73 -3.07 0.81
CA ALA A 176 7.93 -2.63 1.50
C ALA A 176 7.58 -1.91 2.80
N ALA A 177 8.34 -2.17 3.84
CA ALA A 177 8.33 -1.46 5.12
C ALA A 177 9.69 -0.79 5.30
N ASP A 178 9.70 0.53 5.53
CA ASP A 178 10.91 1.35 5.68
C ASP A 178 11.93 1.14 4.54
N ASN A 179 11.41 1.13 3.31
CA ASN A 179 12.14 0.91 2.05
C ASN A 179 12.76 -0.50 1.89
N LYS A 180 12.50 -1.42 2.80
CA LYS A 180 12.88 -2.83 2.66
C LYS A 180 11.70 -3.64 2.16
N MET A 181 11.86 -4.44 1.11
CA MET A 181 10.85 -5.41 0.69
C MET A 181 10.66 -6.45 1.80
N VAL A 182 9.43 -6.54 2.31
CA VAL A 182 9.07 -7.44 3.43
C VAL A 182 8.06 -8.49 3.03
N TRP A 183 7.35 -8.27 1.90
CA TRP A 183 6.41 -9.25 1.37
C TRP A 183 6.33 -9.14 -0.16
N TRP A 184 6.36 -10.26 -0.86
CA TRP A 184 6.12 -10.36 -2.29
C TRP A 184 5.46 -11.69 -2.62
N GLY A 185 4.40 -11.67 -3.45
CA GLY A 185 3.72 -12.87 -3.88
C GLY A 185 2.57 -12.63 -4.84
N ASP A 186 2.12 -13.72 -5.44
CA ASP A 186 0.93 -13.76 -6.29
C ASP A 186 -0.31 -13.99 -5.42
N LEU A 187 -1.28 -13.09 -5.52
CA LEU A 187 -2.57 -13.16 -4.82
C LEU A 187 -3.58 -14.07 -5.53
N GLY A 188 -3.25 -14.50 -6.75
CA GLY A 188 -4.08 -15.38 -7.55
C GLY A 188 -5.33 -14.72 -8.16
N PRO A 189 -6.15 -15.50 -8.86
CA PRO A 189 -7.27 -14.98 -9.64
C PRO A 189 -8.38 -14.35 -8.79
N VAL A 190 -8.51 -14.73 -7.53
CA VAL A 190 -9.51 -14.16 -6.62
C VAL A 190 -9.29 -12.66 -6.46
N ALA A 191 -8.05 -12.20 -6.33
CA ALA A 191 -7.74 -10.79 -6.22
C ALA A 191 -8.11 -9.99 -7.49
N LEU A 192 -8.22 -10.65 -8.63
CA LEU A 192 -8.58 -10.04 -9.92
C LEU A 192 -10.09 -10.04 -10.17
N SER A 193 -10.89 -10.79 -9.40
CA SER A 193 -12.34 -10.93 -9.59
C SER A 193 -13.15 -9.70 -9.15
N PHE A 194 -12.51 -8.73 -8.51
CA PHE A 194 -13.11 -7.47 -8.11
C PHE A 194 -12.13 -6.31 -8.30
N SER A 195 -12.65 -5.09 -8.36
CA SER A 195 -11.87 -3.86 -8.46
C SER A 195 -12.52 -2.77 -7.63
N GLY A 196 -11.72 -1.82 -7.20
CA GLY A 196 -12.16 -0.67 -6.42
C GLY A 196 -10.99 0.26 -6.11
N PRO A 197 -11.23 1.39 -5.45
CA PRO A 197 -10.20 2.32 -5.05
C PRO A 197 -9.24 1.72 -4.04
N VAL A 198 -8.14 2.41 -3.80
CA VAL A 198 -7.27 2.18 -2.66
C VAL A 198 -7.85 2.86 -1.43
N GLY A 199 -7.38 2.46 -0.25
CA GLY A 199 -7.83 3.04 1.00
C GLY A 199 -6.95 2.62 2.16
N LEU A 200 -7.48 2.79 3.37
CA LEU A 200 -6.72 2.45 4.58
C LEU A 200 -7.63 1.88 5.68
N ARG A 201 -6.99 1.18 6.60
CA ARG A 201 -7.57 0.60 7.79
C ARG A 201 -6.63 0.80 8.98
N SER A 202 -7.20 1.16 10.13
CA SER A 202 -6.49 1.05 11.41
C SER A 202 -7.38 0.43 12.48
N ASP A 203 -6.75 -0.26 13.41
CA ASP A 203 -7.38 -0.78 14.61
C ASP A 203 -6.47 -0.46 15.80
N ASN A 204 -7.03 0.13 16.86
CA ASN A 204 -6.40 0.42 18.15
C ASN A 204 -5.07 1.22 18.06
N ALA A 205 -4.89 2.03 17.02
CA ALA A 205 -3.67 2.80 16.78
C ALA A 205 -3.99 4.29 16.54
N ARG A 206 -3.32 5.17 17.29
CA ARG A 206 -3.30 6.61 16.98
C ARG A 206 -2.16 6.89 16.02
N LEU A 207 -2.46 7.62 14.96
CA LEU A 207 -1.55 7.78 13.83
C LEU A 207 -1.56 9.21 13.32
N LEU A 208 -0.38 9.68 12.93
CA LEU A 208 -0.20 10.86 12.11
C LEU A 208 0.45 10.40 10.79
N PHE A 209 -0.13 10.71 9.62
CA PHE A 209 0.33 10.11 8.37
C PHE A 209 0.12 10.99 7.14
N ASP A 210 0.87 10.69 6.09
CA ASP A 210 0.67 11.14 4.72
C ASP A 210 0.27 9.95 3.87
N PHE A 211 -0.73 10.11 3.02
CA PHE A 211 -1.20 9.07 2.09
C PHE A 211 -0.96 9.56 0.66
N LEU A 212 -0.12 8.84 -0.07
CA LEU A 212 0.36 9.22 -1.39
C LEU A 212 -0.07 8.16 -2.42
N VAL A 213 -0.62 8.61 -3.53
CA VAL A 213 -1.10 7.74 -4.62
C VAL A 213 -0.66 8.27 -5.98
N ASN A 214 -0.57 7.40 -6.96
CA ASN A 214 -0.48 7.76 -8.37
C ASN A 214 -1.91 7.89 -8.94
N ARG A 215 -2.14 8.95 -9.70
CA ARG A 215 -3.39 9.19 -10.43
C ARG A 215 -3.23 8.88 -11.89
#